data_cf6c7ff39652e490d0d24c14de23597d
#
_entry.id   cf6c7ff39652e490d0d24c14de23597d
#
_cell.length_a   1.000
_cell.length_b   1.000
_cell.length_c   1.000
_cell.angle_alpha   90.00
_cell.angle_beta   90.00
_cell.angle_gamma   90.00
#
_symmetry.space_group_name_H-M   'P 1'
#
loop_
_entity.id
_entity.type
_entity.pdbx_description
1 polymer ?
#
loop_
_entity_poly.entity_id
_entity_poly.type
_entity_poly.pdbx_seq_one_letter_code
_entity_poly.pdbx_strand_id
1 'polypeptide(L)'
;MPKIIVEICQNHNGDRAVLRDLIHAAKENGADIVKGQIIFSEDLTPRVRFDEGHEEHNGVRKTMKRPYDPEFARMKSLDLAEEDYRFFAEEARRVGITPMMTVFSRMRTPFAASLPWGERLVKVASYDCASIPLVRELADHFDTLIVSTGATFDAEIERTVEMLKEKNKRFALLHCVTSYPNTLEMTNLARMEWLRQFTPLVGWSDHTLVSRDGIKAAQVALMLGADYLERHFTILPSDKTKDGPISIHPQQLKELSDFAKLPKDEQRAIVAAEIPEWKEMLGHAQREMTHTEMLNRDYYRGRFASLVNNEWVYNWEEKPVTL
;
A
#
# COMPACT_ATOMS: atom_id res chain seq x y z
N MET A 1 -15.10 13.47 6.88
CA MET A 1 -13.87 13.97 6.23
C MET A 1 -13.05 12.78 5.77
N PRO A 2 -12.36 12.84 4.64
CA PRO A 2 -11.45 11.79 4.19
C PRO A 2 -10.34 11.54 5.21
N LYS A 3 -9.80 10.32 5.24
CA LYS A 3 -8.66 9.95 6.07
C LYS A 3 -7.39 9.89 5.24
N ILE A 4 -6.36 10.59 5.67
CA ILE A 4 -5.04 10.57 5.02
C ILE A 4 -4.18 9.52 5.69
N ILE A 5 -3.73 8.55 4.91
CA ILE A 5 -2.81 7.48 5.30
C ILE A 5 -1.44 7.83 4.73
N VAL A 6 -0.45 7.99 5.59
CA VAL A 6 0.95 8.08 5.15
C VAL A 6 1.61 6.70 5.25
N GLU A 7 2.15 6.22 4.12
CA GLU A 7 2.92 4.99 4.02
C GLU A 7 4.40 5.31 4.19
N ILE A 8 4.97 4.89 5.30
CA ILE A 8 6.41 5.08 5.56
C ILE A 8 7.29 3.97 5.00
N CYS A 9 6.70 2.85 4.55
CA CYS A 9 7.43 1.71 3.96
C CYS A 9 8.66 1.30 4.75
N GLN A 10 9.80 1.21 4.05
CA GLN A 10 11.14 1.03 4.59
C GLN A 10 11.95 2.35 4.60
N ASN A 11 11.28 3.52 4.53
CA ASN A 11 11.94 4.83 4.57
C ASN A 11 12.63 5.13 5.90
N HIS A 12 12.42 4.30 6.92
CA HIS A 12 13.14 4.35 8.18
C HIS A 12 14.60 3.83 8.08
N ASN A 13 15.01 3.21 6.96
CA ASN A 13 16.36 2.67 6.73
C ASN A 13 16.89 1.75 7.88
N GLY A 14 15.99 1.02 8.57
CA GLY A 14 16.36 0.17 9.72
C GLY A 14 16.68 0.95 11.01
N ASP A 15 16.45 2.27 11.05
CA ASP A 15 16.77 3.15 12.17
C ASP A 15 15.51 3.55 12.95
N ARG A 16 15.46 3.17 14.24
CA ARG A 16 14.37 3.51 15.16
C ARG A 16 14.22 5.03 15.36
N ALA A 17 15.29 5.81 15.31
CA ALA A 17 15.19 7.26 15.46
C ALA A 17 14.52 7.88 14.25
N VAL A 18 14.88 7.45 13.04
CA VAL A 18 14.21 7.85 11.79
C VAL A 18 12.75 7.40 11.80
N LEU A 19 12.46 6.18 12.27
CA LEU A 19 11.10 5.66 12.42
C LEU A 19 10.24 6.56 13.31
N ARG A 20 10.78 6.97 14.47
CA ARG A 20 10.11 7.92 15.38
C ARG A 20 9.86 9.26 14.70
N ASP A 21 10.86 9.81 14.05
CA ASP A 21 10.78 11.13 13.43
C ASP A 21 9.78 11.14 12.26
N LEU A 22 9.67 10.04 11.51
CA LEU A 22 8.62 9.84 10.50
C LEU A 22 7.21 9.86 11.11
N ILE A 23 7.00 9.19 12.25
CA ILE A 23 5.70 9.18 12.97
C ILE A 23 5.31 10.58 13.41
N HIS A 24 6.26 11.32 14.03
CA HIS A 24 6.03 12.67 14.49
C HIS A 24 5.72 13.61 13.33
N ALA A 25 6.54 13.61 12.28
CA ALA A 25 6.33 14.43 11.10
C ALA A 25 4.98 14.15 10.42
N ALA A 26 4.56 12.87 10.36
CA ALA A 26 3.25 12.49 9.85
C ALA A 26 2.12 13.14 10.64
N LYS A 27 2.17 13.07 11.98
CA LYS A 27 1.17 13.67 12.88
C LYS A 27 1.15 15.18 12.75
N GLU A 28 2.30 15.83 12.82
CA GLU A 28 2.45 17.31 12.81
C GLU A 28 1.93 17.91 11.51
N ASN A 29 1.99 17.16 10.40
CA ASN A 29 1.57 17.62 9.08
C ASN A 29 0.18 17.11 8.67
N GLY A 30 -0.58 16.54 9.61
CA GLY A 30 -2.02 16.33 9.47
C GLY A 30 -2.44 14.99 8.87
N ALA A 31 -1.58 13.96 8.92
CA ALA A 31 -2.01 12.60 8.64
C ALA A 31 -2.95 12.07 9.75
N ASP A 32 -3.94 11.29 9.37
CA ASP A 32 -4.84 10.57 10.28
C ASP A 32 -4.27 9.22 10.70
N ILE A 33 -3.59 8.56 9.78
CA ILE A 33 -3.06 7.20 9.93
C ILE A 33 -1.60 7.18 9.47
N VAL A 34 -0.72 6.62 10.28
CA VAL A 34 0.65 6.28 9.88
C VAL A 34 0.72 4.77 9.64
N LYS A 35 1.19 4.39 8.45
CA LYS A 35 1.27 3.00 8.04
C LYS A 35 2.72 2.56 7.84
N GLY A 36 3.06 1.44 8.46
CA GLY A 36 4.30 0.72 8.24
C GLY A 36 4.05 -0.64 7.57
N GLN A 37 5.09 -1.45 7.52
CA GLN A 37 5.09 -2.76 6.88
C GLN A 37 5.72 -3.78 7.82
N ILE A 38 5.00 -4.86 8.14
CA ILE A 38 5.59 -6.02 8.83
C ILE A 38 6.25 -6.87 7.75
N ILE A 39 7.53 -6.65 7.59
CA ILE A 39 8.42 -7.33 6.65
C ILE A 39 9.63 -7.84 7.40
N PHE A 40 9.94 -9.13 7.20
CA PHE A 40 11.17 -9.75 7.63
C PHE A 40 11.88 -10.30 6.40
N SER A 41 13.17 -10.08 6.28
CA SER A 41 13.96 -10.58 5.14
C SER A 41 13.87 -12.10 5.00
N GLU A 42 13.74 -12.83 6.12
CA GLU A 42 13.60 -14.28 6.14
C GLU A 42 12.30 -14.82 5.53
N ASP A 43 11.28 -13.97 5.34
CA ASP A 43 10.04 -14.34 4.66
C ASP A 43 10.15 -14.19 3.12
N LEU A 44 11.28 -13.67 2.61
CA LEU A 44 11.54 -13.53 1.18
C LEU A 44 11.77 -14.89 0.53
N THR A 45 11.00 -15.20 -0.51
CA THR A 45 11.09 -16.50 -1.19
C THR A 45 12.16 -16.52 -2.28
N PRO A 46 13.04 -17.54 -2.33
CA PRO A 46 13.93 -17.75 -3.47
C PRO A 46 13.12 -18.25 -4.68
N ARG A 47 13.24 -17.56 -5.81
CA ARG A 47 12.51 -17.90 -7.04
C ARG A 47 13.42 -17.69 -8.25
N VAL A 48 14.09 -18.76 -8.69
CA VAL A 48 15.13 -18.79 -9.74
C VAL A 48 14.75 -18.03 -11.01
N ARG A 49 13.48 -18.08 -11.43
CA ARG A 49 13.02 -17.39 -12.65
C ARG A 49 13.20 -15.86 -12.63
N PHE A 50 13.33 -15.27 -11.44
CA PHE A 50 13.57 -13.83 -11.28
C PHE A 50 15.06 -13.47 -11.13
N ASP A 51 15.95 -14.46 -10.97
CA ASP A 51 17.38 -14.19 -10.84
C ASP A 51 17.96 -13.62 -12.14
N GLU A 52 17.57 -14.20 -13.26
CA GLU A 52 18.01 -13.75 -14.59
C GLU A 52 16.96 -12.89 -15.31
N GLY A 53 15.67 -13.10 -15.02
CA GLY A 53 14.58 -12.56 -15.77
C GLY A 53 14.43 -13.26 -17.15
N HIS A 54 13.41 -12.90 -17.91
CA HIS A 54 13.18 -13.46 -19.25
C HIS A 54 12.67 -12.37 -20.19
N GLU A 55 13.28 -12.32 -21.40
CA GLU A 55 12.84 -11.50 -22.52
C GLU A 55 12.61 -12.38 -23.74
N GLU A 56 11.58 -12.06 -24.56
CA GLU A 56 11.35 -12.73 -25.84
C GLU A 56 12.19 -12.11 -26.96
N HIS A 57 12.26 -12.78 -28.12
CA HIS A 57 13.03 -12.33 -29.29
C HIS A 57 12.68 -10.93 -29.81
N ASN A 58 11.48 -10.44 -29.50
CA ASN A 58 11.03 -9.08 -29.87
C ASN A 58 11.36 -8.02 -28.81
N GLY A 59 12.14 -8.36 -27.77
CA GLY A 59 12.49 -7.47 -26.65
C GLY A 59 11.38 -7.25 -25.63
N VAL A 60 10.27 -8.01 -25.72
CA VAL A 60 9.21 -7.94 -24.71
C VAL A 60 9.64 -8.69 -23.47
N ARG A 61 9.67 -7.96 -22.34
CA ARG A 61 9.98 -8.58 -21.04
C ARG A 61 8.82 -9.42 -20.56
N LYS A 62 9.08 -10.69 -20.25
CA LYS A 62 8.09 -11.65 -19.73
C LYS A 62 8.22 -11.86 -18.22
N THR A 63 9.44 -11.74 -17.68
CA THR A 63 9.71 -11.86 -16.25
C THR A 63 10.74 -10.82 -15.88
N MET A 64 10.48 -10.07 -14.81
CA MET A 64 11.44 -9.05 -14.40
C MET A 64 12.69 -9.69 -13.78
N LYS A 65 13.83 -9.00 -13.93
CA LYS A 65 15.07 -9.39 -13.25
C LYS A 65 15.08 -8.80 -11.84
N ARG A 66 15.03 -9.66 -10.84
CA ARG A 66 15.09 -9.33 -9.40
C ARG A 66 15.79 -10.46 -8.65
N PRO A 67 17.13 -10.55 -8.71
CA PRO A 67 17.89 -11.62 -8.08
C PRO A 67 17.66 -11.69 -6.58
N TYR A 68 17.57 -12.92 -6.05
CA TYR A 68 17.26 -13.17 -4.64
C TYR A 68 18.32 -12.60 -3.70
N ASP A 69 19.60 -12.92 -3.89
CA ASP A 69 20.66 -12.56 -2.95
C ASP A 69 20.82 -11.04 -2.73
N PRO A 70 20.87 -10.19 -3.79
CA PRO A 70 20.92 -8.75 -3.60
C PRO A 70 19.66 -8.20 -2.91
N GLU A 71 18.48 -8.74 -3.23
CA GLU A 71 17.24 -8.26 -2.62
C GLU A 71 17.14 -8.70 -1.15
N PHE A 72 17.56 -9.92 -0.83
CA PHE A 72 17.67 -10.40 0.55
C PHE A 72 18.63 -9.55 1.38
N ALA A 73 19.85 -9.32 0.86
CA ALA A 73 20.85 -8.49 1.55
C ALA A 73 20.33 -7.06 1.81
N ARG A 74 19.67 -6.45 0.80
CA ARG A 74 19.05 -5.15 0.95
C ARG A 74 17.98 -5.16 2.03
N MET A 75 17.08 -6.16 2.02
CA MET A 75 16.01 -6.26 3.00
C MET A 75 16.56 -6.49 4.40
N LYS A 76 17.56 -7.36 4.53
CA LYS A 76 18.22 -7.65 5.80
C LYS A 76 18.83 -6.41 6.46
N SER A 77 19.35 -5.48 5.66
CA SER A 77 19.86 -4.20 6.17
C SER A 77 18.77 -3.24 6.66
N LEU A 78 17.51 -3.52 6.35
CA LEU A 78 16.33 -2.70 6.70
C LEU A 78 15.40 -3.39 7.71
N ASP A 79 15.71 -4.65 8.09
CA ASP A 79 14.90 -5.37 9.08
C ASP A 79 14.79 -4.57 10.37
N LEU A 80 13.60 -4.49 10.89
CA LEU A 80 13.29 -4.01 12.23
C LEU A 80 13.13 -5.21 13.16
N ALA A 81 13.53 -5.05 14.42
CA ALA A 81 13.25 -6.04 15.45
C ALA A 81 11.77 -5.97 15.88
N GLU A 82 11.26 -7.03 16.51
CA GLU A 82 9.87 -7.06 17.00
C GLU A 82 9.55 -5.91 17.97
N GLU A 83 10.52 -5.49 18.75
CA GLU A 83 10.43 -4.34 19.65
C GLU A 83 10.25 -3.01 18.90
N ASP A 84 10.76 -2.89 17.68
CA ASP A 84 10.59 -1.69 16.86
C ASP A 84 9.16 -1.59 16.32
N TYR A 85 8.54 -2.71 15.98
CA TYR A 85 7.12 -2.74 15.61
C TYR A 85 6.21 -2.39 16.79
N ARG A 86 6.56 -2.89 17.99
CA ARG A 86 5.84 -2.50 19.21
C ARG A 86 6.01 -1.02 19.50
N PHE A 87 7.25 -0.52 19.43
CA PHE A 87 7.57 0.90 19.56
C PHE A 87 6.77 1.76 18.57
N PHE A 88 6.69 1.34 17.29
CA PHE A 88 5.91 2.06 16.28
C PHE A 88 4.45 2.23 16.70
N ALA A 89 3.80 1.16 17.15
CA ALA A 89 2.40 1.20 17.54
C ALA A 89 2.18 2.05 18.81
N GLU A 90 3.06 1.94 19.79
CA GLU A 90 3.01 2.72 21.05
C GLU A 90 3.27 4.20 20.80
N GLU A 91 4.29 4.52 20.02
CA GLU A 91 4.69 5.90 19.73
C GLU A 91 3.63 6.63 18.88
N ALA A 92 3.10 5.97 17.85
CA ALA A 92 2.01 6.53 17.06
C ALA A 92 0.79 6.87 17.95
N ARG A 93 0.39 5.95 18.82
CA ARG A 93 -0.69 6.20 19.78
C ARG A 93 -0.37 7.33 20.77
N ARG A 94 0.88 7.39 21.24
CA ARG A 94 1.34 8.42 22.19
C ARG A 94 1.23 9.82 21.59
N VAL A 95 1.57 10.00 20.30
CA VAL A 95 1.44 11.29 19.62
C VAL A 95 0.03 11.54 19.06
N GLY A 96 -0.88 10.56 19.17
CA GLY A 96 -2.29 10.69 18.77
C GLY A 96 -2.51 10.57 17.27
N ILE A 97 -1.75 9.69 16.57
CA ILE A 97 -2.02 9.26 15.20
C ILE A 97 -2.34 7.77 15.20
N THR A 98 -3.29 7.34 14.36
CA THR A 98 -3.67 5.92 14.30
C THR A 98 -2.56 5.10 13.63
N PRO A 99 -1.97 4.09 14.31
CA PRO A 99 -1.04 3.17 13.67
C PRO A 99 -1.76 2.13 12.81
N MET A 100 -1.16 1.76 11.69
CA MET A 100 -1.59 0.67 10.83
C MET A 100 -0.37 -0.04 10.24
N MET A 101 -0.50 -1.33 9.96
CA MET A 101 0.54 -2.10 9.27
C MET A 101 -0.01 -2.87 8.08
N THR A 102 0.82 -3.05 7.06
CA THR A 102 0.64 -4.09 6.05
C THR A 102 1.32 -5.36 6.52
N VAL A 103 0.64 -6.49 6.45
CA VAL A 103 1.19 -7.82 6.79
C VAL A 103 1.41 -8.57 5.48
N PHE A 104 2.64 -9.05 5.25
CA PHE A 104 3.03 -9.64 3.96
C PHE A 104 3.16 -11.16 3.98
N SER A 105 3.14 -11.81 5.14
CA SER A 105 3.12 -13.27 5.25
C SER A 105 2.18 -13.73 6.34
N ARG A 106 1.56 -14.89 6.15
CA ARG A 106 0.54 -15.42 7.06
C ARG A 106 1.10 -15.72 8.44
N MET A 107 2.33 -16.24 8.51
CA MET A 107 2.98 -16.54 9.79
C MET A 107 3.19 -15.31 10.67
N ARG A 108 3.15 -14.10 10.11
CA ARG A 108 3.29 -12.84 10.86
C ARG A 108 1.96 -12.29 11.37
N THR A 109 0.82 -12.88 10.99
CA THR A 109 -0.51 -12.42 11.44
C THR A 109 -0.68 -12.48 12.96
N PRO A 110 -0.29 -13.56 13.69
CA PRO A 110 -0.38 -13.58 15.14
C PRO A 110 0.47 -12.50 15.82
N PHE A 111 1.70 -12.30 15.34
CA PHE A 111 2.56 -11.21 15.81
C PHE A 111 1.92 -9.85 15.58
N ALA A 112 1.46 -9.57 14.35
CA ALA A 112 0.75 -8.34 14.03
C ALA A 112 -0.45 -8.12 14.95
N ALA A 113 -1.25 -9.15 15.20
CA ALA A 113 -2.42 -9.09 16.06
C ALA A 113 -2.09 -8.81 17.53
N SER A 114 -0.89 -9.16 17.99
CA SER A 114 -0.40 -8.96 19.35
C SER A 114 0.09 -7.54 19.66
N LEU A 115 0.31 -6.72 18.63
CA LEU A 115 0.80 -5.35 18.81
C LEU A 115 -0.26 -4.46 19.49
N PRO A 116 0.15 -3.41 20.22
CA PRO A 116 -0.74 -2.59 21.02
C PRO A 116 -1.53 -1.57 20.18
N TRP A 117 -2.39 -2.05 19.28
CA TRP A 117 -3.28 -1.22 18.47
C TRP A 117 -4.30 -0.46 19.33
N GLY A 118 -4.63 0.78 18.95
CA GLY A 118 -5.83 1.45 19.45
C GLY A 118 -7.06 0.97 18.68
N GLU A 119 -7.09 1.26 17.38
CA GLU A 119 -8.05 0.67 16.45
C GLU A 119 -7.42 -0.58 15.83
N ARG A 120 -8.19 -1.66 15.74
CA ARG A 120 -7.72 -2.90 15.11
C ARG A 120 -7.92 -2.82 13.59
N LEU A 121 -7.04 -2.03 12.99
CA LEU A 121 -7.04 -1.68 11.56
C LEU A 121 -5.82 -2.29 10.89
N VAL A 122 -6.00 -2.97 9.75
CA VAL A 122 -4.91 -3.60 9.01
C VAL A 122 -5.00 -3.30 7.51
N LYS A 123 -3.85 -3.20 6.86
CA LYS A 123 -3.73 -3.04 5.41
C LYS A 123 -3.48 -4.38 4.73
N VAL A 124 -4.19 -4.60 3.63
CA VAL A 124 -3.90 -5.66 2.66
C VAL A 124 -3.25 -5.03 1.43
N ALA A 125 -2.05 -5.47 1.09
CA ALA A 125 -1.34 -5.01 -0.10
C ALA A 125 -2.07 -5.41 -1.39
N SER A 126 -1.91 -4.65 -2.48
CA SER A 126 -2.54 -4.92 -3.77
C SER A 126 -2.33 -6.34 -4.27
N TYR A 127 -1.11 -6.83 -4.15
CA TYR A 127 -0.72 -8.17 -4.63
C TYR A 127 -1.35 -9.31 -3.83
N ASP A 128 -1.80 -9.02 -2.62
CA ASP A 128 -2.44 -9.95 -1.70
C ASP A 128 -3.97 -9.77 -1.62
N CYS A 129 -4.54 -8.84 -2.38
CA CYS A 129 -5.99 -8.66 -2.43
C CYS A 129 -6.73 -9.98 -2.72
N ALA A 130 -6.21 -10.78 -3.66
CA ALA A 130 -6.75 -12.07 -4.04
C ALA A 130 -6.22 -13.26 -3.22
N SER A 131 -5.38 -13.02 -2.21
CA SER A 131 -4.83 -14.06 -1.34
C SER A 131 -5.83 -14.39 -0.22
N ILE A 132 -6.91 -15.10 -0.57
CA ILE A 132 -8.05 -15.37 0.32
C ILE A 132 -7.63 -15.94 1.69
N PRO A 133 -6.71 -16.93 1.80
CA PRO A 133 -6.27 -17.41 3.11
C PRO A 133 -5.65 -16.32 3.99
N LEU A 134 -4.76 -15.47 3.45
CA LEU A 134 -4.18 -14.36 4.20
C LEU A 134 -5.27 -13.35 4.62
N VAL A 135 -6.12 -12.93 3.68
CA VAL A 135 -7.17 -11.94 3.96
C VAL A 135 -8.15 -12.48 5.00
N ARG A 136 -8.46 -13.78 4.96
CA ARG A 136 -9.31 -14.46 5.95
C ARG A 136 -8.69 -14.45 7.33
N GLU A 137 -7.41 -14.79 7.46
CA GLU A 137 -6.68 -14.75 8.74
C GLU A 137 -6.61 -13.32 9.30
N LEU A 138 -6.31 -12.33 8.47
CA LEU A 138 -6.34 -10.93 8.89
C LEU A 138 -7.75 -10.52 9.35
N ALA A 139 -8.79 -10.94 8.65
CA ALA A 139 -10.17 -10.67 9.03
C ALA A 139 -10.55 -11.33 10.38
N ASP A 140 -9.94 -12.44 10.75
CA ASP A 140 -10.19 -13.09 12.05
C ASP A 140 -9.56 -12.30 13.21
N HIS A 141 -8.51 -11.53 12.95
CA HIS A 141 -7.76 -10.80 13.97
C HIS A 141 -8.01 -9.30 14.01
N PHE A 142 -8.50 -8.69 12.93
CA PHE A 142 -8.71 -7.25 12.83
C PHE A 142 -10.17 -6.89 12.56
N ASP A 143 -10.60 -5.71 13.01
CA ASP A 143 -11.99 -5.26 12.89
C ASP A 143 -12.25 -4.58 11.55
N THR A 144 -11.25 -3.90 11.01
CA THR A 144 -11.35 -3.16 9.75
C THR A 144 -10.16 -3.48 8.85
N LEU A 145 -10.45 -3.78 7.57
CA LEU A 145 -9.42 -4.03 6.58
C LEU A 145 -9.41 -2.92 5.51
N ILE A 146 -8.26 -2.34 5.25
CA ILE A 146 -8.03 -1.45 4.12
C ILE A 146 -7.37 -2.25 3.01
N VAL A 147 -8.09 -2.55 1.94
CA VAL A 147 -7.66 -3.46 0.88
C VAL A 147 -7.34 -2.67 -0.39
N SER A 148 -6.08 -2.64 -0.80
CA SER A 148 -5.70 -2.11 -2.11
C SER A 148 -5.98 -3.12 -3.22
N THR A 149 -6.45 -2.63 -4.36
CA THR A 149 -6.96 -3.46 -5.48
C THR A 149 -6.11 -3.39 -6.75
N GLY A 150 -4.92 -2.80 -6.68
CA GLY A 150 -3.96 -2.83 -7.79
C GLY A 150 -3.47 -4.25 -8.07
N ALA A 151 -3.01 -4.51 -9.29
CA ALA A 151 -2.54 -5.81 -9.74
C ALA A 151 -3.53 -6.98 -9.46
N THR A 152 -4.82 -6.68 -9.41
CA THR A 152 -5.89 -7.63 -9.09
C THR A 152 -6.99 -7.52 -10.14
N PHE A 153 -7.46 -8.65 -10.67
CA PHE A 153 -8.55 -8.71 -11.63
C PHE A 153 -9.90 -8.44 -10.93
N ASP A 154 -10.88 -7.93 -11.68
CA ASP A 154 -12.19 -7.59 -11.13
C ASP A 154 -12.84 -8.79 -10.42
N ALA A 155 -12.85 -9.96 -11.04
CA ALA A 155 -13.40 -11.18 -10.44
C ALA A 155 -12.66 -11.62 -9.15
N GLU A 156 -11.37 -11.31 -9.00
CA GLU A 156 -10.62 -11.58 -7.77
C GLU A 156 -11.02 -10.61 -6.66
N ILE A 157 -11.26 -9.32 -7.01
CA ILE A 157 -11.76 -8.31 -6.06
C ILE A 157 -13.13 -8.74 -5.55
N GLU A 158 -14.03 -9.13 -6.44
CA GLU A 158 -15.38 -9.59 -6.11
C GLU A 158 -15.37 -10.75 -5.11
N ARG A 159 -14.53 -11.78 -5.35
CA ARG A 159 -14.36 -12.91 -4.42
C ARG A 159 -13.88 -12.49 -3.04
N THR A 160 -12.94 -11.54 -2.98
CA THR A 160 -12.44 -11.01 -1.70
C THR A 160 -13.53 -10.25 -0.96
N VAL A 161 -14.30 -9.45 -1.68
CA VAL A 161 -15.44 -8.71 -1.13
C VAL A 161 -16.51 -9.64 -0.58
N GLU A 162 -16.87 -10.70 -1.31
CA GLU A 162 -17.82 -11.72 -0.86
C GLU A 162 -17.39 -12.33 0.46
N MET A 163 -16.15 -12.80 0.55
CA MET A 163 -15.59 -13.37 1.78
C MET A 163 -15.60 -12.38 2.96
N LEU A 164 -15.27 -11.10 2.72
CA LEU A 164 -15.29 -10.07 3.77
C LEU A 164 -16.72 -9.76 4.24
N LYS A 165 -17.70 -9.77 3.33
CA LYS A 165 -19.13 -9.61 3.65
C LYS A 165 -19.65 -10.81 4.43
N GLU A 166 -19.32 -12.03 4.04
CA GLU A 166 -19.68 -13.26 4.78
C GLU A 166 -19.15 -13.23 6.22
N LYS A 167 -17.96 -12.68 6.42
CA LYS A 167 -17.36 -12.48 7.75
C LYS A 167 -17.89 -11.24 8.50
N ASN A 168 -18.82 -10.48 7.92
CA ASN A 168 -19.36 -9.23 8.49
C ASN A 168 -18.26 -8.22 8.85
N LYS A 169 -17.21 -8.11 8.02
CA LYS A 169 -16.10 -7.20 8.26
C LYS A 169 -16.36 -5.81 7.70
N ARG A 170 -15.92 -4.81 8.45
CA ARG A 170 -15.78 -3.46 7.90
C ARG A 170 -14.54 -3.41 7.01
N PHE A 171 -14.68 -2.90 5.80
CA PHE A 171 -13.55 -2.76 4.89
C PHE A 171 -13.69 -1.55 3.97
N ALA A 172 -12.54 -1.05 3.53
CA ALA A 172 -12.43 -0.07 2.47
C ALA A 172 -11.64 -0.66 1.29
N LEU A 173 -11.98 -0.24 0.08
CA LEU A 173 -11.25 -0.61 -1.12
C LEU A 173 -10.49 0.60 -1.66
N LEU A 174 -9.17 0.47 -1.80
CA LEU A 174 -8.35 1.51 -2.39
C LEU A 174 -7.98 1.12 -3.82
N HIS A 175 -8.38 1.95 -4.77
CA HIS A 175 -7.82 1.86 -6.11
C HIS A 175 -6.34 2.25 -6.08
N CYS A 176 -5.52 1.56 -6.84
CA CYS A 176 -4.15 1.94 -7.12
C CYS A 176 -3.64 1.35 -8.43
N VAL A 177 -2.58 1.94 -8.97
CA VAL A 177 -1.85 1.43 -10.13
C VAL A 177 -0.50 0.92 -9.66
N THR A 178 -0.21 -0.35 -9.91
CA THR A 178 1.01 -1.02 -9.44
C THR A 178 2.17 -0.84 -10.41
N SER A 179 2.38 0.39 -10.83
CA SER A 179 3.57 0.91 -11.52
C SER A 179 4.22 1.94 -10.59
N TYR A 180 5.52 1.82 -10.35
CA TYR A 180 6.27 2.65 -9.40
C TYR A 180 7.46 3.31 -10.08
N PRO A 181 7.34 4.59 -10.53
CA PRO A 181 6.14 5.43 -10.48
C PRO A 181 5.12 5.12 -11.58
N ASN A 182 3.86 5.57 -11.39
CA ASN A 182 2.88 5.69 -12.46
C ASN A 182 2.79 7.14 -12.98
N THR A 183 2.06 7.37 -14.08
CA THR A 183 1.76 8.70 -14.62
C THR A 183 0.35 9.13 -14.26
N LEU A 184 0.03 10.43 -14.44
CA LEU A 184 -1.31 10.95 -14.20
C LEU A 184 -2.37 10.27 -15.10
N GLU A 185 -2.05 10.03 -16.38
CA GLU A 185 -2.93 9.34 -17.34
C GLU A 185 -3.26 7.90 -16.94
N MET A 186 -2.32 7.23 -16.24
CA MET A 186 -2.51 5.86 -15.78
C MET A 186 -3.41 5.75 -14.55
N THR A 187 -3.76 6.85 -13.88
CA THR A 187 -4.44 6.81 -12.56
C THR A 187 -5.83 6.17 -12.62
N ASN A 188 -6.58 6.37 -13.72
CA ASN A 188 -7.93 5.80 -13.89
C ASN A 188 -8.83 5.98 -12.66
N LEU A 189 -8.92 7.20 -12.13
CA LEU A 189 -9.61 7.49 -10.86
C LEU A 189 -11.12 7.20 -10.89
N ALA A 190 -11.76 7.11 -12.08
CA ALA A 190 -13.14 6.65 -12.22
C ALA A 190 -13.34 5.24 -11.62
N ARG A 191 -12.27 4.46 -11.45
CA ARG A 191 -12.35 3.14 -10.82
C ARG A 191 -12.77 3.20 -9.35
N MET A 192 -12.58 4.30 -8.65
CA MET A 192 -13.11 4.47 -7.29
C MET A 192 -14.64 4.37 -7.26
N GLU A 193 -15.33 4.90 -8.27
CA GLU A 193 -16.79 4.79 -8.36
C GLU A 193 -17.21 3.33 -8.65
N TRP A 194 -16.46 2.60 -9.48
CA TRP A 194 -16.71 1.17 -9.67
C TRP A 194 -16.51 0.37 -8.37
N LEU A 195 -15.50 0.68 -7.56
CA LEU A 195 -15.30 0.05 -6.26
C LEU A 195 -16.41 0.39 -5.26
N ARG A 196 -17.05 1.54 -5.39
CA ARG A 196 -18.11 2.01 -4.48
C ARG A 196 -19.36 1.12 -4.53
N GLN A 197 -19.58 0.34 -5.59
CA GLN A 197 -20.66 -0.66 -5.63
C GLN A 197 -20.51 -1.78 -4.60
N PHE A 198 -19.31 -2.02 -4.11
CA PHE A 198 -19.01 -3.12 -3.17
C PHE A 198 -19.00 -2.67 -1.71
N THR A 199 -18.59 -1.43 -1.46
CA THR A 199 -18.48 -0.82 -0.13
C THR A 199 -18.62 0.71 -0.24
N PRO A 200 -19.25 1.37 0.75
CA PRO A 200 -19.32 2.84 0.76
C PRO A 200 -17.94 3.50 1.00
N LEU A 201 -16.96 2.76 1.50
CA LEU A 201 -15.63 3.26 1.85
C LEU A 201 -14.63 2.95 0.73
N VAL A 202 -14.29 3.95 -0.06
CA VAL A 202 -13.33 3.80 -1.16
C VAL A 202 -12.24 4.86 -1.07
N GLY A 203 -11.12 4.60 -1.75
CA GLY A 203 -10.02 5.54 -1.78
C GLY A 203 -9.03 5.30 -2.90
N TRP A 204 -7.96 6.05 -2.83
CA TRP A 204 -6.84 6.04 -3.77
C TRP A 204 -5.52 5.83 -3.04
N SER A 205 -4.68 4.92 -3.53
CA SER A 205 -3.29 4.76 -3.12
C SER A 205 -2.39 5.24 -4.26
N ASP A 206 -1.70 6.35 -4.04
CA ASP A 206 -1.02 7.13 -5.06
C ASP A 206 0.48 6.80 -5.15
N HIS A 207 0.92 6.42 -6.35
CA HIS A 207 2.32 6.11 -6.68
C HIS A 207 2.87 7.01 -7.79
N THR A 208 2.28 8.20 -7.99
CA THR A 208 2.80 9.18 -8.97
C THR A 208 4.16 9.72 -8.53
N LEU A 209 4.99 10.10 -9.52
CA LEU A 209 6.32 10.64 -9.29
C LEU A 209 6.22 12.04 -8.70
N VAL A 210 6.69 12.24 -7.47
CA VAL A 210 6.53 13.51 -6.74
C VAL A 210 7.21 14.69 -7.45
N SER A 211 8.40 14.49 -8.02
CA SER A 211 9.14 15.56 -8.70
C SER A 211 8.46 16.05 -10.00
N ARG A 212 7.59 15.24 -10.62
CA ARG A 212 6.85 15.59 -11.84
C ARG A 212 5.42 16.04 -11.52
N ASP A 213 4.74 15.30 -10.67
CA ASP A 213 3.29 15.38 -10.50
C ASP A 213 2.86 15.99 -9.16
N GLY A 214 3.80 16.13 -8.21
CA GLY A 214 3.48 16.66 -6.87
C GLY A 214 2.40 15.82 -6.17
N ILE A 215 1.33 16.49 -5.76
CA ILE A 215 0.17 15.88 -5.09
C ILE A 215 -1.11 15.92 -5.95
N LYS A 216 -1.00 16.22 -7.25
CA LYS A 216 -2.15 16.44 -8.15
C LYS A 216 -3.12 15.27 -8.17
N ALA A 217 -2.64 14.02 -8.35
CA ALA A 217 -3.52 12.84 -8.39
C ALA A 217 -4.27 12.64 -7.07
N ALA A 218 -3.60 12.91 -5.96
CA ALA A 218 -4.19 12.86 -4.63
C ALA A 218 -5.30 13.92 -4.44
N GLN A 219 -5.08 15.16 -4.91
CA GLN A 219 -6.08 16.22 -4.87
C GLN A 219 -7.31 15.88 -5.73
N VAL A 220 -7.10 15.35 -6.94
CA VAL A 220 -8.20 14.92 -7.81
C VAL A 220 -8.99 13.77 -7.16
N ALA A 221 -8.32 12.77 -6.57
CA ALA A 221 -8.98 11.68 -5.86
C ALA A 221 -9.84 12.20 -4.69
N LEU A 222 -9.32 13.15 -3.92
CA LEU A 222 -10.08 13.81 -2.84
C LEU A 222 -11.30 14.56 -3.38
N MET A 223 -11.13 15.35 -4.44
CA MET A 223 -12.25 16.06 -5.10
C MET A 223 -13.35 15.09 -5.55
N LEU A 224 -12.96 13.91 -6.08
CA LEU A 224 -13.87 12.85 -6.51
C LEU A 224 -14.53 12.08 -5.35
N GLY A 225 -14.18 12.40 -4.10
CA GLY A 225 -14.84 11.82 -2.93
C GLY A 225 -14.15 10.58 -2.36
N ALA A 226 -12.84 10.46 -2.51
CA ALA A 226 -12.09 9.44 -1.78
C ALA A 226 -12.33 9.56 -0.27
N ASP A 227 -12.69 8.44 0.40
CA ASP A 227 -12.85 8.34 1.84
C ASP A 227 -11.49 8.10 2.52
N TYR A 228 -10.59 7.44 1.80
CA TYR A 228 -9.20 7.22 2.19
C TYR A 228 -8.25 7.65 1.09
N LEU A 229 -7.17 8.30 1.47
CA LEU A 229 -6.07 8.64 0.57
C LEU A 229 -4.77 8.13 1.16
N GLU A 230 -4.09 7.22 0.45
CA GLU A 230 -2.79 6.71 0.86
C GLU A 230 -1.68 7.31 0.00
N ARG A 231 -0.63 7.82 0.65
CA ARG A 231 0.54 8.39 -0.01
C ARG A 231 1.82 7.95 0.70
N HIS A 232 2.83 7.56 -0.08
CA HIS A 232 4.17 7.32 0.44
C HIS A 232 4.74 8.61 1.03
N PHE A 233 5.49 8.48 2.14
CA PHE A 233 5.96 9.62 2.93
C PHE A 233 7.39 9.41 3.40
N THR A 234 8.19 10.48 3.36
CA THR A 234 9.55 10.49 3.89
C THR A 234 9.94 11.85 4.44
N ILE A 235 10.86 11.85 5.42
CA ILE A 235 11.60 13.04 5.88
C ILE A 235 13.01 13.10 5.33
N LEU A 236 13.44 12.03 4.65
CA LEU A 236 14.78 11.91 4.06
C LEU A 236 14.78 12.42 2.62
N PRO A 237 15.93 12.85 2.08
CA PRO A 237 16.05 13.13 0.66
C PRO A 237 15.57 11.96 -0.21
N SER A 238 14.92 12.25 -1.33
CA SER A 238 14.24 11.25 -2.18
C SER A 238 15.17 10.18 -2.77
N ASP A 239 16.47 10.43 -2.84
CA ASP A 239 17.51 9.51 -3.29
C ASP A 239 18.03 8.57 -2.17
N LYS A 240 17.60 8.77 -0.93
CA LYS A 240 18.10 8.00 0.24
C LYS A 240 17.27 6.77 0.56
N THR A 241 16.13 6.59 -0.08
CA THR A 241 15.26 5.43 0.11
C THR A 241 14.72 4.94 -1.23
N LYS A 242 14.39 3.64 -1.30
CA LYS A 242 13.87 3.02 -2.53
C LYS A 242 12.56 3.68 -3.01
N ASP A 243 11.69 4.03 -2.08
CA ASP A 243 10.38 4.63 -2.37
C ASP A 243 10.39 6.16 -2.28
N GLY A 244 11.56 6.77 -2.07
CA GLY A 244 11.75 8.22 -1.99
C GLY A 244 11.17 9.00 -3.18
N PRO A 245 11.39 8.56 -4.44
CA PRO A 245 10.85 9.29 -5.61
C PRO A 245 9.34 9.43 -5.65
N ILE A 246 8.59 8.51 -5.03
CA ILE A 246 7.13 8.54 -4.93
C ILE A 246 6.64 9.00 -3.56
N SER A 247 7.54 9.32 -2.63
CA SER A 247 7.21 9.76 -1.28
C SER A 247 7.10 11.28 -1.22
N ILE A 248 5.98 11.77 -0.67
CA ILE A 248 5.81 13.18 -0.36
C ILE A 248 6.56 13.54 0.92
N HIS A 249 6.93 14.81 1.04
CA HIS A 249 7.57 15.38 2.21
C HIS A 249 6.58 16.09 3.15
N PRO A 250 6.97 16.49 4.36
CA PRO A 250 6.10 17.10 5.35
C PRO A 250 5.29 18.29 4.82
N GLN A 251 5.90 19.19 4.04
CA GLN A 251 5.20 20.33 3.47
C GLN A 251 4.07 19.89 2.52
N GLN A 252 4.34 18.94 1.63
CA GLN A 252 3.33 18.42 0.69
C GLN A 252 2.21 17.67 1.41
N LEU A 253 2.53 16.95 2.49
CA LEU A 253 1.52 16.34 3.35
C LEU A 253 0.62 17.38 4.00
N LYS A 254 1.20 18.46 4.49
CA LYS A 254 0.44 19.60 5.08
C LYS A 254 -0.50 20.23 4.05
N GLU A 255 0.00 20.52 2.85
CA GLU A 255 -0.80 21.05 1.73
C GLU A 255 -1.97 20.11 1.39
N LEU A 256 -1.69 18.80 1.31
CA LEU A 256 -2.71 17.79 1.04
C LEU A 256 -3.75 17.67 2.16
N SER A 257 -3.30 17.73 3.43
CA SER A 257 -4.18 17.72 4.60
C SER A 257 -5.08 18.95 4.64
N ASP A 258 -4.55 20.11 4.30
CA ASP A 258 -5.35 21.34 4.26
C ASP A 258 -6.35 21.32 3.09
N PHE A 259 -5.94 20.87 1.91
CA PHE A 259 -6.84 20.66 0.79
C PHE A 259 -7.99 19.69 1.12
N ALA A 260 -7.71 18.60 1.84
CA ALA A 260 -8.72 17.61 2.23
C ALA A 260 -9.82 18.17 3.13
N LYS A 261 -9.55 19.26 3.84
CA LYS A 261 -10.51 19.95 4.75
C LYS A 261 -11.42 20.95 4.04
N LEU A 262 -11.05 21.35 2.83
CA LEU A 262 -11.84 22.33 2.06
C LEU A 262 -13.23 21.77 1.67
N PRO A 263 -14.23 22.64 1.57
CA PRO A 263 -15.51 22.26 0.96
C PRO A 263 -15.33 21.71 -0.46
N LYS A 264 -16.19 20.78 -0.86
CA LYS A 264 -16.09 20.12 -2.18
C LYS A 264 -16.09 21.10 -3.36
N ASP A 265 -16.83 22.19 -3.26
CA ASP A 265 -16.89 23.21 -4.32
C ASP A 265 -15.56 23.99 -4.44
N GLU A 266 -14.90 24.24 -3.32
CA GLU A 266 -13.55 24.83 -3.31
C GLU A 266 -12.51 23.86 -3.87
N GLN A 267 -12.57 22.57 -3.48
CA GLN A 267 -11.71 21.54 -4.07
C GLN A 267 -11.87 21.48 -5.59
N ARG A 268 -13.11 21.53 -6.10
CA ARG A 268 -13.41 21.55 -7.55
C ARG A 268 -12.85 22.78 -8.23
N ALA A 269 -13.02 23.95 -7.63
CA ALA A 269 -12.50 25.20 -8.18
C ALA A 269 -10.96 25.20 -8.29
N ILE A 270 -10.27 24.73 -7.25
CA ILE A 270 -8.81 24.63 -7.25
C ILE A 270 -8.34 23.62 -8.31
N VAL A 271 -8.92 22.41 -8.33
CA VAL A 271 -8.55 21.39 -9.33
C VAL A 271 -8.80 21.88 -10.74
N ALA A 272 -9.91 22.54 -11.01
CA ALA A 272 -10.21 23.08 -12.34
C ALA A 272 -9.24 24.18 -12.78
N ALA A 273 -8.74 24.98 -11.84
CA ALA A 273 -7.83 26.08 -12.13
C ALA A 273 -6.35 25.62 -12.25
N GLU A 274 -5.92 24.69 -11.39
CA GLU A 274 -4.50 24.37 -11.20
C GLU A 274 -4.09 23.02 -11.82
N ILE A 275 -5.04 22.14 -12.13
CA ILE A 275 -4.78 20.79 -12.66
C ILE A 275 -5.57 20.59 -13.96
N PRO A 276 -5.18 21.24 -15.08
CA PRO A 276 -5.94 21.17 -16.32
C PRO A 276 -6.10 19.74 -16.87
N GLU A 277 -5.15 18.86 -16.57
CA GLU A 277 -5.15 17.44 -16.96
C GLU A 277 -6.06 16.53 -16.10
N TRP A 278 -6.78 17.06 -15.10
CA TRP A 278 -7.57 16.24 -14.17
C TRP A 278 -8.59 15.32 -14.85
N LYS A 279 -9.12 15.72 -16.03
CA LYS A 279 -10.08 14.90 -16.77
C LYS A 279 -9.43 13.64 -17.36
N GLU A 280 -8.16 13.74 -17.75
CA GLU A 280 -7.39 12.60 -18.26
C GLU A 280 -7.15 11.58 -17.17
N MET A 281 -7.03 12.03 -15.92
CA MET A 281 -6.86 11.15 -14.76
C MET A 281 -8.10 10.29 -14.46
N LEU A 282 -9.28 10.64 -14.96
CA LEU A 282 -10.50 9.83 -14.75
C LEU A 282 -10.35 8.45 -15.40
N GLY A 283 -9.82 8.40 -16.62
CA GLY A 283 -9.62 7.16 -17.37
C GLY A 283 -10.87 6.26 -17.38
N HIS A 284 -10.70 4.98 -17.17
CA HIS A 284 -11.75 3.98 -17.24
C HIS A 284 -12.01 3.32 -15.88
N ALA A 285 -13.30 3.15 -15.53
CA ALA A 285 -13.73 2.48 -14.29
C ALA A 285 -13.34 1.00 -14.28
N GLN A 286 -13.50 0.31 -15.40
CA GLN A 286 -12.99 -1.03 -15.66
C GLN A 286 -11.88 -0.93 -16.69
N ARG A 287 -10.73 -1.48 -16.39
CA ARG A 287 -9.54 -1.38 -17.23
C ARG A 287 -8.72 -2.66 -17.18
N GLU A 288 -8.01 -2.91 -18.22
CA GLU A 288 -6.97 -3.94 -18.23
C GLU A 288 -5.71 -3.45 -17.48
N MET A 289 -5.00 -4.39 -16.90
CA MET A 289 -3.68 -4.09 -16.33
C MET A 289 -2.67 -3.86 -17.46
N THR A 290 -1.82 -2.86 -17.27
CA THR A 290 -0.69 -2.63 -18.18
C THR A 290 0.32 -3.77 -18.11
N HIS A 291 1.17 -3.89 -19.10
CA HIS A 291 2.25 -4.89 -19.11
C HIS A 291 3.15 -4.77 -17.87
N THR A 292 3.49 -3.54 -17.44
CA THR A 292 4.28 -3.28 -16.23
C THR A 292 3.55 -3.78 -14.97
N GLU A 293 2.25 -3.57 -14.87
CA GLU A 293 1.46 -4.08 -13.73
C GLU A 293 1.44 -5.61 -13.71
N MET A 294 1.33 -6.26 -14.87
CA MET A 294 1.38 -7.72 -14.98
C MET A 294 2.74 -8.30 -14.55
N LEU A 295 3.85 -7.65 -14.95
CA LEU A 295 5.19 -8.03 -14.49
C LEU A 295 5.35 -7.84 -12.98
N ASN A 296 4.85 -6.75 -12.44
CA ASN A 296 4.86 -6.48 -11.01
C ASN A 296 3.98 -7.47 -10.25
N ARG A 297 2.78 -7.79 -10.77
CA ARG A 297 1.91 -8.82 -10.20
C ARG A 297 2.63 -10.16 -10.10
N ASP A 298 3.28 -10.59 -11.18
CA ASP A 298 4.00 -11.86 -11.23
C ASP A 298 5.15 -11.93 -10.21
N TYR A 299 5.86 -10.83 -10.03
CA TYR A 299 6.95 -10.78 -9.05
C TYR A 299 6.47 -10.62 -7.62
N TYR A 300 5.64 -9.62 -7.32
CA TYR A 300 5.30 -9.28 -5.95
C TYR A 300 4.31 -10.25 -5.31
N ARG A 301 3.40 -10.83 -6.09
CA ARG A 301 2.59 -11.97 -5.62
C ARG A 301 3.52 -13.16 -5.38
N GLY A 302 3.63 -13.58 -4.14
CA GLY A 302 4.56 -14.64 -3.72
C GLY A 302 6.01 -14.20 -3.48
N ARG A 303 6.28 -12.89 -3.42
CA ARG A 303 7.57 -12.38 -2.96
C ARG A 303 7.84 -12.79 -1.51
N PHE A 304 6.81 -12.75 -0.70
CA PHE A 304 6.83 -13.20 0.68
C PHE A 304 5.92 -14.40 0.86
N ALA A 305 6.35 -15.33 1.70
CA ALA A 305 5.58 -16.49 2.10
C ALA A 305 5.95 -16.92 3.52
N SER A 306 5.23 -17.88 4.06
CA SER A 306 5.50 -18.47 5.37
C SER A 306 6.39 -19.68 5.21
N LEU A 307 7.52 -19.73 5.93
CA LEU A 307 8.38 -20.92 5.95
C LEU A 307 7.96 -21.83 7.09
N VAL A 308 7.30 -22.94 6.78
CA VAL A 308 6.76 -23.91 7.73
C VAL A 308 7.42 -25.26 7.47
N ASN A 309 8.16 -25.81 8.45
CA ASN A 309 8.85 -27.09 8.33
C ASN A 309 9.74 -27.20 7.07
N ASN A 310 10.47 -26.13 6.75
CA ASN A 310 11.30 -25.99 5.53
C ASN A 310 10.54 -26.04 4.20
N GLU A 311 9.21 -25.85 4.21
CA GLU A 311 8.39 -25.70 3.03
C GLU A 311 7.82 -24.27 2.96
N TRP A 312 7.86 -23.64 1.77
CA TRP A 312 7.22 -22.33 1.56
C TRP A 312 5.73 -22.51 1.35
N VAL A 313 4.92 -21.86 2.19
CA VAL A 313 3.46 -21.79 2.09
C VAL A 313 3.07 -20.36 1.70
N TYR A 314 2.54 -20.20 0.49
CA TYR A 314 2.17 -18.89 -0.03
C TYR A 314 0.85 -18.39 0.56
N ASN A 315 0.65 -17.07 0.49
CA ASN A 315 -0.51 -16.38 1.07
C ASN A 315 -1.87 -16.85 0.50
N TRP A 316 -1.89 -17.39 -0.72
CA TRP A 316 -3.10 -17.90 -1.41
C TRP A 316 -3.33 -19.39 -1.24
N GLU A 317 -2.46 -20.12 -0.58
CA GLU A 317 -2.60 -21.57 -0.40
C GLU A 317 -3.50 -21.87 0.80
N GLU A 318 -4.40 -22.86 0.63
CA GLU A 318 -5.28 -23.33 1.71
C GLU A 318 -4.56 -24.18 2.76
N LYS A 319 -3.26 -24.41 2.61
CA LYS A 319 -2.44 -25.12 3.61
C LYS A 319 -2.44 -24.35 4.93
N PRO A 320 -2.57 -25.00 6.08
CA PRO A 320 -2.46 -24.33 7.37
C PRO A 320 -1.04 -23.80 7.60
N VAL A 321 -0.95 -22.65 8.25
CA VAL A 321 0.30 -22.06 8.75
C VAL A 321 0.22 -22.09 10.27
N THR A 322 0.47 -23.26 10.86
CA THR A 322 0.62 -23.41 12.31
C THR A 322 2.11 -23.48 12.64
N LEU A 323 2.56 -22.62 13.55
CA LEU A 323 3.91 -22.61 14.11
C LEU A 323 4.05 -23.69 15.19
#